data_a7fb9efbf02facf5575f1d2ecd6c2417
#
_entry.id   a7fb9efbf02facf5575f1d2ecd6c2417
#
_cell.length_a   1.000
_cell.length_b   1.000
_cell.length_c   1.000
_cell.angle_alpha   90.00
_cell.angle_beta   90.00
_cell.angle_gamma   90.00
#
_symmetry.space_group_name_H-M   'P 1'
#
loop_
_entity.id
_entity.type
_entity.pdbx_description
1 polymer ?
#
loop_
_entity_poly.entity_id
_entity_poly.type
_entity_poly.pdbx_seq_one_letter_code
_entity_poly.pdbx_strand_id
1 'polypeptide(L)'
;MVVLITRQHPPEVTGYFAFKSYLSTILNENNLSSAFLEKYRVLAFPLMNPDGVDLGHWRHNAGGIDLNRDWSVYNQKEIKTTVDFISKTLKENDSKLVLGIDFHSTYYDVFYTNEERASTSMPYFLDNWFSSLESTIPNYKVNEQPSVSKQPVSKGWFLNAHKAVGVVYEIGDDTPRDRIKIIGKESAISMMKIMLD
;
A
#
# COMPACT_ATOMS: atom_id res chain seq x y z
N MET A 1 -2.90 4.49 -12.45
CA MET A 1 -2.83 3.13 -11.86
C MET A 1 -2.54 3.22 -10.37
N VAL A 2 -3.16 2.37 -9.58
CA VAL A 2 -2.89 2.19 -8.14
C VAL A 2 -2.27 0.81 -7.93
N VAL A 3 -1.27 0.70 -7.05
CA VAL A 3 -0.62 -0.56 -6.68
C VAL A 3 -0.83 -0.81 -5.19
N LEU A 4 -1.33 -1.98 -4.84
CA LEU A 4 -1.54 -2.44 -3.48
C LEU A 4 -0.70 -3.69 -3.26
N ILE A 5 0.16 -3.69 -2.26
CA ILE A 5 0.99 -4.85 -1.90
C ILE A 5 0.84 -5.17 -0.42
N THR A 6 1.08 -6.42 -0.05
CA THR A 6 1.10 -6.86 1.34
C THR A 6 1.90 -8.16 1.50
N ARG A 7 2.17 -8.54 2.75
CA ARG A 7 2.85 -9.79 3.11
C ARG A 7 4.26 -9.90 2.54
N GLN A 8 5.01 -8.79 2.51
CA GLN A 8 6.46 -8.83 2.34
C GLN A 8 7.12 -9.50 3.55
N HIS A 9 6.59 -9.20 4.75
CA HIS A 9 6.98 -9.88 5.99
C HIS A 9 5.93 -10.93 6.37
N PRO A 10 6.33 -12.19 6.56
CA PRO A 10 5.42 -13.32 6.73
C PRO A 10 4.39 -13.22 7.86
N PRO A 11 4.70 -12.74 9.10
CA PRO A 11 3.77 -12.74 10.22
C PRO A 11 2.79 -11.57 10.24
N GLU A 12 2.94 -10.59 9.36
CA GLU A 12 2.18 -9.35 9.37
C GLU A 12 0.74 -9.52 8.87
N VAL A 13 -0.10 -10.11 9.71
CA VAL A 13 -1.47 -10.52 9.33
C VAL A 13 -2.51 -9.42 9.52
N THR A 14 -2.34 -8.47 10.44
CA THR A 14 -3.29 -7.36 10.63
C THR A 14 -3.28 -6.44 9.41
N GLY A 15 -2.11 -6.13 8.85
CA GLY A 15 -1.97 -5.43 7.58
C GLY A 15 -2.65 -6.16 6.41
N TYR A 16 -2.52 -7.50 6.34
CA TYR A 16 -3.23 -8.30 5.34
C TYR A 16 -4.76 -8.21 5.49
N PHE A 17 -5.29 -8.20 6.72
CA PHE A 17 -6.73 -8.03 6.91
C PHE A 17 -7.23 -6.65 6.50
N ALA A 18 -6.45 -5.60 6.77
CA ALA A 18 -6.75 -4.27 6.27
C ALA A 18 -6.71 -4.21 4.74
N PHE A 19 -5.66 -4.76 4.12
CA PHE A 19 -5.56 -4.92 2.66
C PHE A 19 -6.79 -5.64 2.08
N LYS A 20 -7.20 -6.76 2.68
CA LYS A 20 -8.36 -7.52 2.22
C LYS A 20 -9.64 -6.69 2.28
N SER A 21 -9.87 -5.97 3.38
CA SER A 21 -11.02 -5.08 3.52
C SER A 21 -10.96 -3.91 2.52
N TYR A 22 -9.79 -3.32 2.34
CA TYR A 22 -9.54 -2.24 1.40
C TYR A 22 -9.84 -2.69 -0.05
N LEU A 23 -9.24 -3.79 -0.49
CA LEU A 23 -9.43 -4.32 -1.84
C LEU A 23 -10.89 -4.73 -2.09
N SER A 24 -11.52 -5.43 -1.14
CA SER A 24 -12.92 -5.83 -1.28
C SER A 24 -13.86 -4.62 -1.39
N THR A 25 -13.53 -3.50 -0.75
CA THR A 25 -14.28 -2.26 -0.86
C THR A 25 -14.15 -1.62 -2.24
N ILE A 26 -12.95 -1.63 -2.83
CA ILE A 26 -12.73 -1.16 -4.21
C ILE A 26 -13.51 -2.02 -5.21
N LEU A 27 -13.59 -3.33 -4.97
CA LEU A 27 -14.24 -4.29 -5.87
C LEU A 27 -15.75 -4.45 -5.62
N ASN A 28 -16.34 -3.65 -4.72
CA ASN A 28 -17.76 -3.74 -4.41
C ASN A 28 -18.62 -3.19 -5.57
N GLU A 29 -19.80 -3.77 -5.75
CA GLU A 29 -20.75 -3.35 -6.79
C GLU A 29 -21.55 -2.11 -6.32
N ASN A 30 -20.98 -0.92 -6.50
CA ASN A 30 -21.61 0.37 -6.19
C ASN A 30 -21.06 1.48 -7.11
N ASN A 31 -21.75 2.62 -7.14
CA ASN A 31 -21.43 3.74 -8.02
C ASN A 31 -20.01 4.30 -7.81
N LEU A 32 -19.53 4.37 -6.56
CA LEU A 32 -18.21 4.89 -6.26
C LEU A 32 -17.12 3.97 -6.81
N SER A 33 -17.22 2.68 -6.54
CA SER A 33 -16.27 1.67 -7.03
C SER A 33 -16.28 1.59 -8.56
N SER A 34 -17.47 1.64 -9.18
CA SER A 34 -17.59 1.63 -10.64
C SER A 34 -16.92 2.85 -11.26
N ALA A 35 -17.20 4.06 -10.78
CA ALA A 35 -16.57 5.28 -11.26
C ALA A 35 -15.06 5.28 -11.06
N PHE A 36 -14.58 4.74 -9.93
CA PHE A 36 -13.15 4.63 -9.66
C PHE A 36 -12.47 3.64 -10.60
N LEU A 37 -13.02 2.45 -10.80
CA LEU A 37 -12.44 1.41 -11.65
C LEU A 37 -12.53 1.73 -13.15
N GLU A 38 -13.45 2.60 -13.55
CA GLU A 38 -13.49 3.15 -14.91
C GLU A 38 -12.29 4.08 -15.18
N LYS A 39 -11.88 4.87 -14.18
CA LYS A 39 -10.77 5.85 -14.28
C LYS A 39 -9.41 5.26 -13.92
N TYR A 40 -9.35 4.34 -12.96
CA TYR A 40 -8.13 3.80 -12.39
C TYR A 40 -8.05 2.27 -12.45
N ARG A 41 -6.96 1.76 -12.96
CA ARG A 41 -6.60 0.34 -12.83
C ARG A 41 -5.94 0.10 -11.48
N VAL A 42 -6.29 -1.01 -10.82
CA VAL A 42 -5.69 -1.46 -9.57
C VAL A 42 -4.92 -2.76 -9.81
N LEU A 43 -3.64 -2.78 -9.43
CA LEU A 43 -2.85 -4.00 -9.32
C LEU A 43 -2.73 -4.36 -7.84
N ALA A 44 -3.10 -5.58 -7.50
CA ALA A 44 -3.07 -6.08 -6.13
C ALA A 44 -2.16 -7.30 -6.02
N PHE A 45 -1.20 -7.25 -5.10
CA PHE A 45 -0.27 -8.33 -4.79
C PHE A 45 -0.50 -8.79 -3.34
N PRO A 46 -1.38 -9.78 -3.14
CA PRO A 46 -1.88 -10.15 -1.81
C PRO A 46 -0.88 -10.97 -0.99
N LEU A 47 0.19 -11.47 -1.60
CA LEU A 47 1.18 -12.32 -0.94
C LEU A 47 2.52 -12.17 -1.66
N MET A 48 3.35 -11.22 -1.18
CA MET A 48 4.65 -10.94 -1.78
C MET A 48 5.70 -12.01 -1.43
N ASN A 49 5.57 -12.66 -0.27
CA ASN A 49 6.54 -13.60 0.27
C ASN A 49 5.88 -14.96 0.58
N PRO A 50 5.47 -15.73 -0.45
CA PRO A 50 4.79 -17.00 -0.24
C PRO A 50 5.66 -18.02 0.51
N ASP A 51 6.92 -18.14 0.12
CA ASP A 51 7.85 -19.11 0.72
C ASP A 51 8.11 -18.80 2.19
N GLY A 52 8.31 -17.51 2.52
CA GLY A 52 8.49 -17.09 3.91
C GLY A 52 7.26 -17.36 4.77
N VAL A 53 6.05 -17.23 4.22
CA VAL A 53 4.79 -17.58 4.91
C VAL A 53 4.72 -19.09 5.14
N ASP A 54 4.97 -19.90 4.13
CA ASP A 54 4.90 -21.38 4.23
C ASP A 54 5.95 -21.92 5.21
N LEU A 55 7.14 -21.30 5.26
CA LEU A 55 8.23 -21.68 6.15
C LEU A 55 8.11 -21.08 7.57
N GLY A 56 7.14 -20.22 7.81
CA GLY A 56 6.95 -19.56 9.11
C GLY A 56 8.08 -18.58 9.48
N HIS A 57 8.68 -17.93 8.49
CA HIS A 57 9.74 -16.98 8.76
C HIS A 57 9.19 -15.70 9.41
N TRP A 58 10.03 -15.07 10.25
CA TRP A 58 9.64 -13.84 10.93
C TRP A 58 9.62 -12.62 9.98
N ARG A 59 10.59 -12.52 9.07
CA ARG A 59 10.76 -11.31 8.24
C ARG A 59 11.21 -11.60 6.80
N HIS A 60 12.01 -12.60 6.60
CA HIS A 60 12.77 -12.83 5.39
C HIS A 60 12.06 -13.80 4.43
N ASN A 61 12.46 -13.79 3.16
CA ASN A 61 12.07 -14.81 2.19
C ASN A 61 12.87 -16.12 2.42
N ALA A 62 12.69 -17.11 1.57
CA ALA A 62 13.43 -18.39 1.65
C ALA A 62 14.95 -18.22 1.53
N GLY A 63 15.41 -17.15 0.88
CA GLY A 63 16.83 -16.80 0.73
C GLY A 63 17.43 -16.02 1.92
N GLY A 64 16.64 -15.76 2.98
CA GLY A 64 17.10 -15.00 4.14
C GLY A 64 17.15 -13.49 3.93
N ILE A 65 16.44 -12.96 2.92
CA ILE A 65 16.45 -11.55 2.56
C ILE A 65 15.11 -10.86 2.93
N ASP A 66 15.19 -9.68 3.52
CA ASP A 66 14.06 -8.78 3.72
C ASP A 66 13.64 -8.18 2.38
N LEU A 67 12.45 -8.57 1.88
CA LEU A 67 11.94 -8.09 0.59
C LEU A 67 11.77 -6.57 0.56
N ASN A 68 11.43 -5.95 1.70
CA ASN A 68 11.32 -4.48 1.78
C ASN A 68 12.69 -3.79 1.94
N ARG A 69 13.76 -4.45 1.45
CA ARG A 69 15.12 -3.92 1.29
C ARG A 69 15.68 -4.19 -0.10
N ASP A 70 14.82 -4.58 -1.05
CA ASP A 70 15.26 -4.94 -2.41
C ASP A 70 14.64 -4.08 -3.53
N TRP A 71 13.82 -3.07 -3.21
CA TRP A 71 13.04 -2.27 -4.17
C TRP A 71 13.84 -1.32 -5.08
N SER A 72 15.15 -1.30 -4.99
CA SER A 72 16.00 -0.57 -5.93
C SER A 72 17.10 -1.41 -6.56
N VAL A 73 17.31 -2.63 -6.05
CA VAL A 73 18.34 -3.55 -6.54
C VAL A 73 17.79 -4.73 -7.33
N TYR A 74 16.55 -5.15 -7.04
CA TYR A 74 15.79 -6.18 -7.76
C TYR A 74 16.50 -7.55 -7.83
N ASN A 75 17.21 -7.92 -6.75
CA ASN A 75 17.92 -9.19 -6.66
C ASN A 75 16.99 -10.35 -6.29
N GLN A 76 15.90 -10.05 -5.57
CA GLN A 76 14.94 -11.05 -5.17
C GLN A 76 13.90 -11.26 -6.27
N LYS A 77 13.61 -12.53 -6.56
CA LYS A 77 12.70 -12.92 -7.64
C LYS A 77 11.29 -12.32 -7.43
N GLU A 78 10.83 -12.30 -6.20
CA GLU A 78 9.52 -11.76 -5.80
C GLU A 78 9.42 -10.27 -6.17
N ILE A 79 10.43 -9.49 -5.81
CA ILE A 79 10.48 -8.05 -6.11
C ILE A 79 10.65 -7.82 -7.61
N LYS A 80 11.64 -8.50 -8.23
CA LYS A 80 11.90 -8.35 -9.66
C LYS A 80 10.67 -8.66 -10.50
N THR A 81 9.99 -9.79 -10.23
CA THR A 81 8.80 -10.20 -10.98
C THR A 81 7.65 -9.19 -10.80
N THR A 82 7.47 -8.67 -9.59
CA THR A 82 6.45 -7.65 -9.28
C THR A 82 6.75 -6.36 -10.04
N VAL A 83 7.97 -5.86 -9.98
CA VAL A 83 8.41 -4.64 -10.68
C VAL A 83 8.28 -4.79 -12.19
N ASP A 84 8.73 -5.92 -12.76
CA ASP A 84 8.61 -6.22 -14.18
C ASP A 84 7.14 -6.24 -14.62
N PHE A 85 6.26 -6.86 -13.82
CA PHE A 85 4.82 -6.92 -14.11
C PHE A 85 4.16 -5.54 -14.06
N ILE A 86 4.47 -4.72 -13.04
CA ILE A 86 3.98 -3.34 -12.93
C ILE A 86 4.44 -2.53 -14.14
N SER A 87 5.75 -2.56 -14.45
CA SER A 87 6.35 -1.81 -15.55
C SER A 87 5.76 -2.20 -16.92
N LYS A 88 5.57 -3.51 -17.15
CA LYS A 88 4.91 -4.03 -18.36
C LYS A 88 3.47 -3.52 -18.46
N THR A 89 2.71 -3.62 -17.37
CA THR A 89 1.30 -3.20 -17.36
C THR A 89 1.15 -1.70 -17.58
N LEU A 90 2.03 -0.88 -17.01
CA LEU A 90 2.06 0.57 -17.25
C LEU A 90 2.27 0.88 -18.74
N LYS A 91 3.26 0.21 -19.35
CA LYS A 91 3.61 0.40 -20.77
C LYS A 91 2.47 -0.05 -21.69
N GLU A 92 1.90 -1.23 -21.46
CA GLU A 92 0.84 -1.80 -22.32
C GLU A 92 -0.46 -0.99 -22.29
N ASN A 93 -0.70 -0.24 -21.21
CA ASN A 93 -1.91 0.55 -21.03
C ASN A 93 -1.68 2.07 -21.16
N ASP A 94 -0.51 2.50 -21.57
CA ASP A 94 -0.11 3.93 -21.63
C ASP A 94 -0.52 4.70 -20.36
N SER A 95 -0.24 4.11 -19.21
CA SER A 95 -0.71 4.61 -17.92
C SER A 95 0.45 4.98 -16.99
N LYS A 96 0.15 5.82 -15.98
CA LYS A 96 1.10 6.20 -14.94
C LYS A 96 0.69 5.61 -13.60
N LEU A 97 1.66 5.17 -12.82
CA LEU A 97 1.45 4.84 -11.42
C LEU A 97 1.32 6.15 -10.64
N VAL A 98 0.25 6.30 -9.87
CA VAL A 98 -0.03 7.52 -9.10
C VAL A 98 -0.02 7.28 -7.58
N LEU A 99 -0.34 6.05 -7.15
CA LEU A 99 -0.40 5.67 -5.74
C LEU A 99 0.09 4.24 -5.55
N GLY A 100 0.98 4.03 -4.58
CA GLY A 100 1.38 2.72 -4.09
C GLY A 100 1.16 2.63 -2.58
N ILE A 101 0.44 1.60 -2.13
CA ILE A 101 0.22 1.32 -0.70
C ILE A 101 0.73 -0.08 -0.40
N ASP A 102 1.60 -0.15 0.58
CA ASP A 102 2.20 -1.36 1.10
C ASP A 102 1.68 -1.61 2.52
N PHE A 103 0.87 -2.66 2.69
CA PHE A 103 0.24 -2.97 3.97
C PHE A 103 1.13 -3.88 4.80
N HIS A 104 1.43 -3.42 6.00
CA HIS A 104 2.29 -4.06 6.99
C HIS A 104 1.61 -4.13 8.37
N SER A 105 2.33 -4.68 9.35
CA SER A 105 1.89 -4.71 10.75
C SER A 105 3.04 -4.36 11.69
N THR A 106 2.71 -3.58 12.72
CA THR A 106 3.62 -3.28 13.82
C THR A 106 2.84 -3.12 15.13
N TYR A 107 3.42 -2.57 16.20
CA TYR A 107 2.77 -2.44 17.53
C TYR A 107 1.52 -1.54 17.52
N TYR A 108 1.47 -0.52 16.65
CA TYR A 108 0.37 0.45 16.56
C TYR A 108 0.16 0.90 15.12
N ASP A 109 -1.01 1.51 14.83
CA ASP A 109 -1.27 2.04 13.51
C ASP A 109 -0.33 3.20 13.19
N VAL A 110 0.38 3.14 12.05
CA VAL A 110 1.26 4.21 11.59
C VAL A 110 1.37 4.24 10.06
N PHE A 111 1.47 5.43 9.51
CA PHE A 111 1.75 5.64 8.09
C PHE A 111 3.19 6.11 7.93
N TYR A 112 4.05 5.29 7.36
CA TYR A 112 5.35 5.77 6.90
C TYR A 112 5.22 6.32 5.49
N THR A 113 5.48 7.61 5.33
CA THR A 113 5.34 8.33 4.06
C THR A 113 6.68 8.94 3.62
N ASN A 114 6.72 9.45 2.40
CA ASN A 114 7.86 10.23 1.94
C ASN A 114 7.69 11.71 2.36
N GLU A 115 8.78 12.35 2.79
CA GLU A 115 8.80 13.80 3.04
C GLU A 115 8.54 14.58 1.76
N GLU A 116 9.13 14.13 0.65
CA GLU A 116 8.95 14.74 -0.66
C GLU A 116 7.57 14.36 -1.24
N ARG A 117 6.69 15.35 -1.38
CA ARG A 117 5.34 15.21 -1.92
C ARG A 117 5.09 16.08 -3.14
N ALA A 118 5.77 17.22 -3.21
CA ALA A 118 5.52 18.23 -4.25
C ALA A 118 5.80 17.72 -5.67
N SER A 119 6.75 16.80 -5.81
CA SER A 119 7.08 16.19 -7.10
C SER A 119 6.16 15.04 -7.52
N THR A 120 5.23 14.62 -6.66
CA THR A 120 4.28 13.55 -6.99
C THR A 120 3.13 14.06 -7.86
N SER A 121 2.46 13.15 -8.54
CA SER A 121 1.27 13.48 -9.34
C SER A 121 0.06 13.93 -8.50
N MET A 122 0.09 13.70 -7.18
CA MET A 122 -0.98 14.05 -6.25
C MET A 122 -0.40 14.61 -4.94
N PRO A 123 0.19 15.84 -4.94
CA PRO A 123 0.94 16.38 -3.80
C PRO A 123 0.11 16.57 -2.53
N TYR A 124 -1.19 16.79 -2.65
CA TYR A 124 -2.12 17.02 -1.52
C TYR A 124 -2.89 15.76 -1.10
N PHE A 125 -2.66 14.63 -1.76
CA PHE A 125 -3.42 13.40 -1.53
C PHE A 125 -3.35 12.95 -0.07
N LEU A 126 -2.16 12.90 0.52
CA LEU A 126 -2.00 12.40 1.90
C LEU A 126 -2.69 13.30 2.91
N ASP A 127 -2.59 14.60 2.78
CA ASP A 127 -3.22 15.56 3.70
C ASP A 127 -4.75 15.41 3.68
N ASN A 128 -5.32 15.32 2.47
CA ASN A 128 -6.74 15.11 2.28
C ASN A 128 -7.18 13.74 2.79
N TRP A 129 -6.40 12.68 2.51
CA TRP A 129 -6.70 11.32 2.91
C TRP A 129 -6.70 11.17 4.43
N PHE A 130 -5.67 11.66 5.09
CA PHE A 130 -5.53 11.61 6.55
C PHE A 130 -6.64 12.40 7.26
N SER A 131 -6.95 13.60 6.79
CA SER A 131 -8.09 14.38 7.30
C SER A 131 -9.41 13.65 7.14
N SER A 132 -9.63 12.97 6.00
CA SER A 132 -10.80 12.15 5.76
C SER A 132 -10.86 10.95 6.71
N LEU A 133 -9.74 10.24 6.95
CA LEU A 133 -9.69 9.11 7.88
C LEU A 133 -10.05 9.53 9.30
N GLU A 134 -9.50 10.64 9.79
CA GLU A 134 -9.80 11.16 11.12
C GLU A 134 -11.27 11.58 11.28
N SER A 135 -11.90 12.04 10.20
CA SER A 135 -13.31 12.45 10.22
C SER A 135 -14.30 11.30 10.09
N THR A 136 -13.93 10.21 9.40
CA THR A 136 -14.83 9.10 9.07
C THR A 136 -14.70 7.89 9.99
N ILE A 137 -13.50 7.65 10.52
CA ILE A 137 -13.25 6.50 11.40
C ILE A 137 -13.38 6.94 12.87
N PRO A 138 -14.36 6.43 13.63
CA PRO A 138 -14.55 6.84 15.02
C PRO A 138 -13.30 6.68 15.89
N ASN A 139 -12.90 7.73 16.60
CA ASN A 139 -11.73 7.73 17.49
C ASN A 139 -10.41 7.30 16.79
N TYR A 140 -10.27 7.60 15.50
CA TYR A 140 -9.02 7.37 14.77
C TYR A 140 -8.20 8.64 14.76
N LYS A 141 -6.92 8.49 15.08
CA LYS A 141 -5.92 9.53 14.93
C LYS A 141 -4.83 9.01 14.03
N VAL A 142 -4.56 9.76 12.97
CA VAL A 142 -3.49 9.42 12.05
C VAL A 142 -2.15 9.69 12.72
N ASN A 143 -1.33 8.65 12.76
CA ASN A 143 0.07 8.74 13.16
C ASN A 143 0.91 8.66 11.89
N GLU A 144 1.26 9.81 11.35
CA GLU A 144 2.13 9.88 10.19
C GLU A 144 3.59 10.09 10.59
N GLN A 145 4.49 9.34 9.93
CA GLN A 145 5.93 9.44 10.10
C GLN A 145 6.61 9.63 8.74
N PRO A 146 6.71 10.87 8.27
CA PRO A 146 7.39 11.16 7.02
C PRO A 146 8.91 11.00 7.17
N SER A 147 9.55 10.49 6.12
CA SER A 147 11.01 10.34 6.11
C SER A 147 11.57 10.30 4.68
N VAL A 148 12.82 10.71 4.54
CA VAL A 148 13.60 10.45 3.32
C VAL A 148 13.93 8.96 3.26
N SER A 149 13.51 8.28 2.19
CA SER A 149 13.80 6.86 2.00
C SER A 149 15.27 6.68 1.56
N LYS A 150 16.16 6.45 2.54
CA LYS A 150 17.57 6.13 2.31
C LYS A 150 17.79 4.65 1.94
N GLN A 151 16.85 3.80 2.29
CA GLN A 151 16.89 2.36 2.03
C GLN A 151 15.97 2.00 0.85
N PRO A 152 16.25 0.88 0.15
CA PRO A 152 15.47 0.44 -1.00
C PRO A 152 14.14 -0.20 -0.58
N VAL A 153 13.25 0.62 -0.04
CA VAL A 153 11.90 0.24 0.43
C VAL A 153 10.84 0.61 -0.59
N SER A 154 9.68 -0.07 -0.52
CA SER A 154 8.56 0.09 -1.44
C SER A 154 8.09 1.54 -1.61
N LYS A 155 7.88 2.28 -0.50
CA LYS A 155 7.42 3.68 -0.58
C LYS A 155 8.41 4.59 -1.30
N GLY A 156 9.70 4.35 -1.12
CA GLY A 156 10.76 5.09 -1.81
C GLY A 156 10.80 4.77 -3.31
N TRP A 157 10.56 3.52 -3.68
CA TRP A 157 10.48 3.10 -5.07
C TRP A 157 9.29 3.76 -5.80
N PHE A 158 8.11 3.80 -5.20
CA PHE A 158 6.95 4.48 -5.78
C PHE A 158 7.26 5.95 -6.10
N LEU A 159 7.92 6.65 -5.19
CA LEU A 159 8.31 8.05 -5.39
C LEU A 159 9.42 8.19 -6.44
N ASN A 160 10.52 7.47 -6.28
CA ASN A 160 11.74 7.72 -7.05
C ASN A 160 11.61 7.26 -8.51
N ALA A 161 11.01 6.09 -8.73
CA ALA A 161 10.83 5.52 -10.06
C ALA A 161 9.63 6.09 -10.81
N HIS A 162 8.56 6.49 -10.11
CA HIS A 162 7.28 6.81 -10.75
C HIS A 162 6.71 8.19 -10.41
N LYS A 163 7.31 8.94 -9.48
CA LYS A 163 6.72 10.18 -8.94
C LYS A 163 5.31 9.95 -8.38
N ALA A 164 5.06 8.75 -7.88
CA ALA A 164 3.82 8.34 -7.26
C ALA A 164 3.84 8.59 -5.75
N VAL A 165 2.68 8.79 -5.15
CA VAL A 165 2.54 8.75 -3.69
C VAL A 165 2.85 7.34 -3.21
N GLY A 166 3.80 7.19 -2.30
CA GLY A 166 4.21 5.91 -1.72
C GLY A 166 3.95 5.89 -0.21
N VAL A 167 3.22 4.88 0.25
CA VAL A 167 2.82 4.71 1.65
C VAL A 167 3.13 3.31 2.12
N VAL A 168 3.76 3.17 3.27
CA VAL A 168 3.74 1.94 4.07
C VAL A 168 2.68 2.14 5.16
N TYR A 169 1.63 1.34 5.11
CA TYR A 169 0.50 1.42 6.02
C TYR A 169 0.56 0.27 7.01
N GLU A 170 1.03 0.57 8.20
CA GLU A 170 1.14 -0.36 9.30
C GLU A 170 -0.14 -0.40 10.12
N ILE A 171 -0.64 -1.59 10.39
CA ILE A 171 -1.78 -1.83 11.28
C ILE A 171 -1.26 -2.46 12.57
N GLY A 172 -1.71 -1.94 13.71
CA GLY A 172 -1.30 -2.45 15.02
C GLY A 172 -1.62 -3.93 15.21
N ASP A 173 -0.67 -4.69 15.78
CA ASP A 173 -0.80 -6.14 15.98
C ASP A 173 -2.00 -6.52 16.87
N ASP A 174 -2.30 -5.70 17.88
CA ASP A 174 -3.40 -5.90 18.82
C ASP A 174 -4.73 -5.26 18.36
N THR A 175 -4.78 -4.70 17.15
CA THR A 175 -5.99 -4.05 16.63
C THR A 175 -7.10 -5.10 16.43
N PRO A 176 -8.29 -4.92 17.05
CA PRO A 176 -9.41 -5.87 16.91
C PRO A 176 -9.85 -6.05 15.45
N ARG A 177 -10.19 -7.26 15.05
CA ARG A 177 -10.58 -7.63 13.68
C ARG A 177 -11.65 -6.74 13.09
N ASP A 178 -12.70 -6.42 13.85
CA ASP A 178 -13.78 -5.55 13.39
C ASP A 178 -13.29 -4.12 13.17
N ARG A 179 -12.35 -3.67 14.00
CA ARG A 179 -11.71 -2.36 13.84
C ARG A 179 -10.86 -2.32 12.57
N ILE A 180 -10.05 -3.35 12.31
CA ILE A 180 -9.25 -3.48 11.08
C ILE A 180 -10.16 -3.43 9.83
N LYS A 181 -11.30 -4.09 9.87
CA LYS A 181 -12.27 -4.08 8.79
C LYS A 181 -12.82 -2.67 8.50
N ILE A 182 -13.13 -1.92 9.55
CA ILE A 182 -13.56 -0.51 9.43
C ILE A 182 -12.44 0.34 8.83
N ILE A 183 -11.23 0.24 9.38
CA ILE A 183 -10.06 0.97 8.91
C ILE A 183 -9.83 0.70 7.41
N GLY A 184 -9.73 -0.56 6.99
CA GLY A 184 -9.52 -0.90 5.59
C GLY A 184 -10.64 -0.39 4.66
N LYS A 185 -11.89 -0.53 5.08
CA LYS A 185 -13.06 -0.07 4.32
C LYS A 185 -13.06 1.46 4.14
N GLU A 186 -12.98 2.20 5.25
CA GLU A 186 -13.08 3.67 5.19
C GLU A 186 -11.85 4.29 4.51
N SER A 187 -10.67 3.68 4.67
CA SER A 187 -9.48 4.08 3.94
C SER A 187 -9.65 3.95 2.42
N ALA A 188 -10.25 2.87 1.94
CA ALA A 188 -10.54 2.69 0.52
C ALA A 188 -11.59 3.66 -0.01
N ILE A 189 -12.68 3.88 0.74
CA ILE A 189 -13.73 4.82 0.37
C ILE A 189 -13.15 6.24 0.25
N SER A 190 -12.39 6.67 1.26
CA SER A 190 -11.76 7.99 1.29
C SER A 190 -10.78 8.16 0.13
N MET A 191 -9.94 7.17 -0.13
CA MET A 191 -9.01 7.17 -1.26
C MET A 191 -9.74 7.34 -2.60
N MET A 192 -10.76 6.51 -2.84
CA MET A 192 -11.52 6.57 -4.10
C MET A 192 -12.18 7.93 -4.32
N LYS A 193 -12.79 8.52 -3.27
CA LYS A 193 -13.42 9.85 -3.36
C LYS A 193 -12.40 10.92 -3.73
N ILE A 194 -11.30 11.00 -2.99
CA ILE A 194 -10.25 12.01 -3.22
C ILE A 194 -9.61 11.89 -4.61
N MET A 195 -9.47 10.67 -5.12
CA MET A 195 -8.88 10.46 -6.44
C MET A 195 -9.86 10.73 -7.59
N LEU A 196 -11.15 10.78 -7.32
CA LEU A 196 -12.18 11.10 -8.31
C LEU A 196 -12.47 12.61 -8.40
N ASP A 197 -12.25 13.36 -7.31
CA ASP A 197 -12.33 14.82 -7.27
C ASP A 197 -11.18 15.47 -8.07
#